data_f8864f0aea490252714454f95364bbea
#
_entry.id   f8864f0aea490252714454f95364bbea
#
_cell.length_a   1.000
_cell.length_b   1.000
_cell.length_c   1.000
_cell.angle_alpha   90.00
_cell.angle_beta   90.00
_cell.angle_gamma   90.00
#
_symmetry.space_group_name_H-M   'P 1'
#
loop_
_entity.id
_entity.type
_entity.pdbx_description
1 polymer ?
#
loop_
_entity_poly.entity_id
_entity_poly.type
_entity_poly.pdbx_seq_one_letter_code
_entity_poly.pdbx_strand_id
1 'polypeptide(L)'
;DVDIEEDGKIKAQRLNVGFSRAKETMNFVLSKPIDKYNGSIGEAIRHYSFILNEAKKERSVSEADEKSKMEPEVMNWFYQTDFWKKNKDNIEFIPQFELGKYLKQLDKTYNHPNYKVDFLLVFKDETHQEHKVIIEYDGFKEHFKEVDEVNEFNYQDYYTDGDVYRQKVLESYGYKFLRINKFNIGNDPISILNERIGNLIKNGVVKNNVISHIHETIEGLQNGEMKECPKCKEIREYKDFRDPDLITGYGRFCCHCKGYT
;
A
#
# COMPACT_ATOMS: atom_id res chain seq x y z
N ASP A 1 42.76 -1.74 -7.74
CA ASP A 1 42.35 -3.01 -7.17
C ASP A 1 41.94 -2.83 -5.70
N VAL A 2 40.87 -3.50 -5.30
CA VAL A 2 40.36 -3.46 -3.93
C VAL A 2 41.05 -4.53 -3.08
N ASP A 3 41.37 -5.65 -3.71
CA ASP A 3 42.05 -6.77 -3.10
C ASP A 3 43.56 -6.65 -3.32
N ILE A 4 44.32 -6.71 -2.23
CA ILE A 4 45.78 -6.73 -2.23
C ILE A 4 46.21 -8.03 -1.55
N GLU A 5 47.04 -8.82 -2.20
CA GLU A 5 47.62 -10.01 -1.62
C GLU A 5 48.92 -9.64 -0.89
N GLU A 6 48.99 -9.93 0.40
CA GLU A 6 50.14 -9.68 1.23
C GLU A 6 50.29 -10.83 2.26
N ASP A 7 51.44 -11.45 2.31
CA ASP A 7 51.75 -12.62 3.16
C ASP A 7 50.79 -13.80 2.95
N GLY A 8 50.35 -14.06 1.70
CA GLY A 8 49.41 -15.12 1.36
C GLY A 8 47.96 -14.86 1.85
N LYS A 9 47.62 -13.63 2.20
CA LYS A 9 46.29 -13.22 2.64
C LYS A 9 45.75 -12.06 1.78
N ILE A 10 44.51 -12.15 1.42
CA ILE A 10 43.81 -11.06 0.71
C ILE A 10 43.42 -9.99 1.76
N LYS A 11 43.90 -8.78 1.54
CA LYS A 11 43.58 -7.61 2.38
C LYS A 11 42.76 -6.62 1.61
N ALA A 12 41.55 -6.36 2.09
CA ALA A 12 40.60 -5.41 1.48
C ALA A 12 40.47 -4.11 2.31
N GLN A 13 41.60 -3.49 2.65
CA GLN A 13 41.65 -2.33 3.57
C GLN A 13 40.79 -1.15 3.07
N ARG A 14 40.81 -0.85 1.77
CA ARG A 14 40.01 0.23 1.18
C ARG A 14 38.50 -0.02 1.31
N LEU A 15 38.11 -1.29 1.17
CA LEU A 15 36.72 -1.71 1.37
C LEU A 15 36.31 -1.52 2.83
N ASN A 16 37.13 -1.98 3.78
CA ASN A 16 36.87 -1.82 5.21
C ASN A 16 36.72 -0.33 5.62
N VAL A 17 37.59 0.55 5.09
CA VAL A 17 37.49 1.99 5.35
C VAL A 17 36.20 2.58 4.78
N GLY A 18 35.77 2.16 3.59
CA GLY A 18 34.50 2.58 3.01
C GLY A 18 33.30 2.16 3.85
N PHE A 19 33.23 0.89 4.22
CA PHE A 19 32.11 0.34 4.98
C PHE A 19 32.03 0.87 6.42
N SER A 20 33.18 1.10 7.08
CA SER A 20 33.23 1.55 8.48
C SER A 20 32.90 3.03 8.68
N ARG A 21 32.83 3.84 7.62
CA ARG A 21 32.60 5.29 7.71
C ARG A 21 31.13 5.70 7.54
N ALA A 22 30.29 4.80 7.07
CA ALA A 22 28.85 5.08 6.99
C ALA A 22 28.25 5.16 8.39
N LYS A 23 27.61 6.28 8.73
CA LYS A 23 26.95 6.48 10.03
C LYS A 23 25.48 6.10 10.03
N GLU A 24 24.78 6.35 8.94
CA GLU A 24 23.32 6.14 8.85
C GLU A 24 22.94 5.32 7.63
N THR A 25 23.46 5.66 6.46
CA THR A 25 23.10 4.98 5.20
C THR A 25 24.32 4.75 4.33
N MET A 26 24.29 3.66 3.56
CA MET A 26 25.25 3.38 2.52
C MET A 26 24.51 2.96 1.24
N ASN A 27 24.75 3.67 0.14
CA ASN A 27 24.17 3.38 -1.15
C ASN A 27 25.23 2.77 -2.08
N PHE A 28 24.92 1.58 -2.61
CA PHE A 28 25.77 0.94 -3.61
C PHE A 28 25.19 1.21 -5.01
N VAL A 29 25.98 1.85 -5.86
CA VAL A 29 25.68 2.01 -7.28
C VAL A 29 26.43 0.94 -8.04
N LEU A 30 25.74 -0.03 -8.59
CA LEU A 30 26.30 -1.18 -9.26
C LEU A 30 26.14 -1.05 -10.79
N SER A 31 27.21 -1.31 -11.53
CA SER A 31 27.20 -1.31 -13.00
C SER A 31 26.78 -2.65 -13.61
N LYS A 32 26.63 -3.69 -12.79
CA LYS A 32 26.21 -5.03 -13.19
C LYS A 32 25.49 -5.71 -12.01
N PRO A 33 24.76 -6.82 -12.23
CA PRO A 33 24.12 -7.61 -11.17
C PRO A 33 25.14 -8.08 -10.11
N ILE A 34 24.67 -8.19 -8.86
CA ILE A 34 25.50 -8.51 -7.68
C ILE A 34 26.26 -9.83 -7.85
N ASP A 35 25.63 -10.83 -8.47
CA ASP A 35 26.23 -12.14 -8.73
C ASP A 35 27.44 -12.10 -9.68
N LYS A 36 27.61 -11.02 -10.43
CA LYS A 36 28.71 -10.80 -11.36
C LYS A 36 29.93 -10.11 -10.74
N TYR A 37 29.85 -9.75 -9.45
CA TYR A 37 31.02 -9.22 -8.74
C TYR A 37 31.77 -10.33 -8.04
N ASN A 38 33.10 -10.43 -8.30
CA ASN A 38 34.01 -11.38 -7.70
C ASN A 38 34.89 -10.72 -6.66
N GLY A 39 35.65 -11.52 -5.88
CA GLY A 39 36.57 -11.04 -4.85
C GLY A 39 35.87 -10.46 -3.63
N SER A 40 36.64 -9.82 -2.75
CA SER A 40 36.17 -9.32 -1.45
C SER A 40 35.02 -8.33 -1.56
N ILE A 41 34.96 -7.53 -2.62
CA ILE A 41 33.86 -6.58 -2.82
C ILE A 41 32.53 -7.30 -3.13
N GLY A 42 32.58 -8.34 -3.96
CA GLY A 42 31.41 -9.14 -4.28
C GLY A 42 30.88 -9.91 -3.07
N GLU A 43 31.79 -10.48 -2.28
CA GLU A 43 31.44 -11.17 -1.03
C GLU A 43 30.84 -10.21 0.00
N ALA A 44 31.45 -9.04 0.20
CA ALA A 44 30.95 -8.03 1.14
C ALA A 44 29.55 -7.52 0.75
N ILE A 45 29.30 -7.22 -0.53
CA ILE A 45 27.98 -6.74 -0.97
C ILE A 45 26.93 -7.85 -0.82
N ARG A 46 27.24 -9.11 -1.19
CA ARG A 46 26.34 -10.24 -1.00
C ARG A 46 26.04 -10.50 0.47
N HIS A 47 27.05 -10.47 1.32
CA HIS A 47 26.90 -10.66 2.76
C HIS A 47 26.05 -9.54 3.37
N TYR A 48 26.29 -8.28 3.00
CA TYR A 48 25.52 -7.13 3.46
C TYR A 48 24.07 -7.21 2.99
N SER A 49 23.84 -7.59 1.75
CA SER A 49 22.50 -7.83 1.21
C SER A 49 21.77 -8.96 1.94
N PHE A 50 22.48 -10.04 2.27
CA PHE A 50 21.94 -11.14 3.05
C PHE A 50 21.53 -10.68 4.47
N ILE A 51 22.42 -9.99 5.19
CA ILE A 51 22.12 -9.46 6.53
C ILE A 51 20.94 -8.49 6.50
N LEU A 52 20.86 -7.58 5.51
CA LEU A 52 19.74 -6.67 5.37
C LEU A 52 18.43 -7.40 5.10
N ASN A 53 18.45 -8.45 4.29
CA ASN A 53 17.26 -9.25 4.00
C ASN A 53 16.81 -10.06 5.22
N GLU A 54 17.75 -10.64 5.99
CA GLU A 54 17.41 -11.32 7.25
C GLU A 54 16.91 -10.34 8.31
N ALA A 55 17.55 -9.18 8.45
CA ALA A 55 17.09 -8.13 9.35
C ALA A 55 15.72 -7.55 8.93
N LYS A 56 15.43 -7.47 7.62
CA LYS A 56 14.10 -7.10 7.12
C LYS A 56 13.05 -8.16 7.49
N LYS A 57 13.37 -9.46 7.39
CA LYS A 57 12.47 -10.54 7.81
C LYS A 57 12.17 -10.50 9.30
N GLU A 58 13.20 -10.32 10.14
CA GLU A 58 13.02 -10.23 11.60
C GLU A 58 12.26 -8.96 11.99
N ARG A 59 12.57 -7.81 11.40
CA ARG A 59 11.85 -6.55 11.62
C ARG A 59 10.40 -6.62 11.19
N SER A 60 10.11 -7.28 10.06
CA SER A 60 8.76 -7.34 9.53
C SER A 60 7.76 -7.98 10.49
N VAL A 61 8.18 -8.94 11.32
CA VAL A 61 7.31 -9.60 12.31
C VAL A 61 7.20 -8.79 13.61
N SER A 62 8.27 -8.08 14.02
CA SER A 62 8.31 -7.32 15.28
C SER A 62 7.79 -5.88 15.15
N GLU A 63 7.71 -5.33 13.93
CA GLU A 63 7.27 -3.95 13.68
C GLU A 63 5.79 -3.84 13.26
N ALA A 64 5.09 -4.97 13.06
CA ALA A 64 3.64 -4.97 13.01
C ALA A 64 3.10 -4.46 14.36
N ASP A 65 2.11 -3.57 14.33
CA ASP A 65 1.60 -2.97 15.57
C ASP A 65 1.07 -4.07 16.48
N GLU A 66 1.74 -4.29 17.61
CA GLU A 66 1.33 -5.26 18.62
C GLU A 66 -0.09 -4.99 19.16
N LYS A 67 -0.59 -3.78 19.01
CA LYS A 67 -1.96 -3.38 19.37
C LYS A 67 -2.99 -3.85 18.34
N SER A 68 -2.59 -4.03 17.08
CA SER A 68 -3.44 -4.57 16.03
C SER A 68 -3.28 -6.08 15.95
N LYS A 69 -4.29 -6.83 16.37
CA LYS A 69 -4.28 -8.31 16.24
C LYS A 69 -4.27 -8.77 14.77
N MET A 70 -4.71 -7.93 13.87
CA MET A 70 -4.91 -8.30 12.47
C MET A 70 -3.70 -8.01 11.58
N GLU A 71 -2.84 -7.06 11.93
CA GLU A 71 -1.65 -6.77 11.11
C GLU A 71 -0.71 -7.98 10.97
N PRO A 72 -0.35 -8.71 12.06
CA PRO A 72 0.42 -9.94 11.93
C PRO A 72 -0.27 -11.00 11.07
N GLU A 73 -1.60 -11.11 11.15
CA GLU A 73 -2.39 -12.04 10.33
C GLU A 73 -2.34 -11.66 8.84
N VAL A 74 -2.55 -10.39 8.51
CA VAL A 74 -2.44 -9.88 7.13
C VAL A 74 -1.06 -10.15 6.56
N MET A 75 -0.02 -9.94 7.34
CA MET A 75 1.36 -10.25 6.95
C MET A 75 1.56 -11.73 6.66
N ASN A 76 1.05 -12.60 7.55
CA ASN A 76 1.11 -14.05 7.37
C ASN A 76 0.37 -14.50 6.11
N TRP A 77 -0.84 -13.96 5.85
CA TRP A 77 -1.58 -14.26 4.62
C TRP A 77 -0.81 -13.82 3.38
N PHE A 78 -0.25 -12.61 3.40
CA PHE A 78 0.52 -12.07 2.28
C PHE A 78 1.72 -12.97 1.93
N TYR A 79 2.48 -13.42 2.92
CA TYR A 79 3.63 -14.33 2.70
C TYR A 79 3.24 -15.71 2.17
N GLN A 80 1.98 -16.12 2.32
CA GLN A 80 1.48 -17.37 1.78
C GLN A 80 0.93 -17.24 0.36
N THR A 81 0.74 -16.04 -0.17
CA THR A 81 0.26 -15.82 -1.54
C THR A 81 1.25 -16.35 -2.58
N ASP A 82 0.74 -16.78 -3.72
CA ASP A 82 1.60 -17.18 -4.86
C ASP A 82 2.33 -15.97 -5.44
N PHE A 83 1.71 -14.78 -5.34
CA PHE A 83 2.35 -13.53 -5.71
C PHE A 83 3.66 -13.31 -4.94
N TRP A 84 3.63 -13.44 -3.61
CA TRP A 84 4.83 -13.34 -2.79
C TRP A 84 5.85 -14.41 -3.14
N LYS A 85 5.44 -15.69 -3.16
CA LYS A 85 6.34 -16.82 -3.44
C LYS A 85 7.09 -16.67 -4.76
N LYS A 86 6.39 -16.16 -5.80
CA LYS A 86 6.97 -15.95 -7.13
C LYS A 86 7.91 -14.75 -7.20
N ASN A 87 7.62 -13.68 -6.46
CA ASN A 87 8.26 -12.38 -6.67
C ASN A 87 9.06 -11.87 -5.45
N LYS A 88 9.24 -12.65 -4.40
CA LYS A 88 9.86 -12.24 -3.12
C LYS A 88 11.21 -11.53 -3.26
N ASP A 89 11.99 -11.87 -4.28
CA ASP A 89 13.30 -11.28 -4.51
C ASP A 89 13.23 -9.87 -5.13
N ASN A 90 12.05 -9.50 -5.68
CA ASN A 90 11.78 -8.21 -6.32
C ASN A 90 10.78 -7.36 -5.54
N ILE A 91 10.41 -7.80 -4.34
CA ILE A 91 9.42 -7.12 -3.48
C ILE A 91 10.10 -6.54 -2.25
N GLU A 92 9.79 -5.29 -1.94
CA GLU A 92 9.96 -4.72 -0.61
C GLU A 92 8.58 -4.64 0.07
N PHE A 93 8.44 -5.27 1.23
CA PHE A 93 7.23 -5.24 2.04
C PHE A 93 7.58 -4.67 3.41
N ILE A 94 7.14 -3.44 3.66
CA ILE A 94 7.58 -2.62 4.79
C ILE A 94 6.37 -2.35 5.70
N PRO A 95 6.33 -2.94 6.92
CA PRO A 95 5.29 -2.66 7.88
C PRO A 95 5.46 -1.28 8.50
N GLN A 96 4.37 -0.70 8.95
CA GLN A 96 4.30 0.53 9.76
C GLN A 96 5.08 1.71 9.15
N PHE A 97 5.01 1.88 7.81
CA PHE A 97 5.83 2.84 7.10
C PHE A 97 5.35 4.29 7.32
N GLU A 98 6.25 5.16 7.75
CA GLU A 98 5.99 6.59 7.96
C GLU A 98 5.98 7.38 6.64
N LEU A 99 4.99 7.10 5.81
CA LEU A 99 4.90 7.61 4.44
C LEU A 99 4.86 9.14 4.37
N GLY A 100 4.15 9.79 5.28
CA GLY A 100 4.08 11.26 5.30
C GLY A 100 5.43 11.93 5.56
N LYS A 101 6.28 11.33 6.43
CA LYS A 101 7.65 11.83 6.64
C LYS A 101 8.51 11.63 5.39
N TYR A 102 8.36 10.48 4.73
CA TYR A 102 9.07 10.19 3.49
C TYR A 102 8.68 11.17 2.38
N LEU A 103 7.39 11.44 2.20
CA LEU A 103 6.89 12.39 1.20
C LEU A 103 7.37 13.81 1.46
N LYS A 104 7.45 14.25 2.71
CA LYS A 104 8.04 15.57 3.06
C LYS A 104 9.50 15.72 2.67
N GLN A 105 10.25 14.63 2.63
CA GLN A 105 11.65 14.67 2.18
C GLN A 105 11.76 14.79 0.66
N LEU A 106 10.81 14.17 -0.07
CA LEU A 106 10.78 14.17 -1.54
C LEU A 106 10.17 15.45 -2.11
N ASP A 107 9.10 15.92 -1.49
CA ASP A 107 8.33 17.08 -1.93
C ASP A 107 8.26 18.13 -0.83
N LYS A 108 9.00 19.22 -0.98
CA LYS A 108 9.03 20.35 -0.04
C LYS A 108 7.68 21.07 0.08
N THR A 109 6.78 20.88 -0.88
CA THR A 109 5.45 21.47 -0.89
C THR A 109 4.41 20.61 -0.17
N TYR A 110 4.79 19.39 0.26
CA TYR A 110 3.91 18.50 1.01
C TYR A 110 3.48 19.13 2.32
N ASN A 111 2.22 19.49 2.45
CA ASN A 111 1.64 20.14 3.64
C ASN A 111 0.55 19.31 4.34
N HIS A 112 0.49 18.02 4.02
CA HIS A 112 -0.44 17.07 4.65
C HIS A 112 0.16 16.46 5.93
N PRO A 113 -0.67 15.77 6.76
CA PRO A 113 -0.20 15.09 7.97
C PRO A 113 0.89 14.05 7.70
N ASN A 114 1.63 13.69 8.74
CA ASN A 114 2.58 12.58 8.69
C ASN A 114 1.83 11.25 8.71
N TYR A 115 1.28 10.86 7.55
CA TYR A 115 0.57 9.59 7.43
C TYR A 115 1.52 8.41 7.66
N LYS A 116 1.09 7.49 8.50
CA LYS A 116 1.70 6.18 8.70
C LYS A 116 0.76 5.16 8.08
N VAL A 117 1.29 4.19 7.35
CA VAL A 117 0.53 3.14 6.69
C VAL A 117 0.88 1.79 7.29
N ASP A 118 -0.08 0.85 7.34
CA ASP A 118 0.15 -0.46 7.95
C ASP A 118 1.23 -1.22 7.19
N PHE A 119 1.14 -1.26 5.86
CA PHE A 119 2.17 -1.86 5.02
C PHE A 119 2.36 -1.06 3.74
N LEU A 120 3.61 -0.91 3.34
CA LEU A 120 4.00 -0.45 2.01
C LEU A 120 4.63 -1.60 1.23
N LEU A 121 4.01 -1.97 0.11
CA LEU A 121 4.53 -2.91 -0.87
C LEU A 121 5.13 -2.14 -2.03
N VAL A 122 6.41 -2.34 -2.31
CA VAL A 122 7.09 -1.85 -3.52
C VAL A 122 7.51 -3.06 -4.35
N PHE A 123 7.11 -3.08 -5.60
CA PHE A 123 7.35 -4.19 -6.50
C PHE A 123 7.72 -3.68 -7.89
N LYS A 124 8.74 -4.29 -8.51
CA LYS A 124 9.11 -4.07 -9.92
C LYS A 124 8.67 -5.27 -10.74
N ASP A 125 7.82 -5.02 -11.73
CA ASP A 125 7.36 -6.06 -12.64
C ASP A 125 8.41 -6.44 -13.70
N GLU A 126 8.07 -7.41 -14.55
CA GLU A 126 8.96 -7.91 -15.62
C GLU A 126 9.33 -6.82 -16.65
N THR A 127 8.55 -5.74 -16.73
CA THR A 127 8.82 -4.57 -17.57
C THR A 127 9.66 -3.51 -16.87
N HIS A 128 10.13 -3.78 -15.65
CA HIS A 128 10.81 -2.85 -14.75
C HIS A 128 9.95 -1.67 -14.27
N GLN A 129 8.63 -1.72 -14.48
CA GLN A 129 7.72 -0.74 -13.91
C GLN A 129 7.60 -0.95 -12.40
N GLU A 130 7.79 0.15 -11.65
CA GLU A 130 7.64 0.15 -10.20
C GLU A 130 6.18 0.36 -9.81
N HIS A 131 5.67 -0.52 -8.96
CA HIS A 131 4.35 -0.43 -8.36
C HIS A 131 4.49 -0.18 -6.87
N LYS A 132 3.78 0.83 -6.36
CA LYS A 132 3.73 1.19 -4.94
C LYS A 132 2.31 0.97 -4.44
N VAL A 133 2.14 0.02 -3.54
CA VAL A 133 0.84 -0.38 -3.02
C VAL A 133 0.82 -0.22 -1.51
N ILE A 134 -0.11 0.58 -1.02
CA ILE A 134 -0.42 0.67 0.40
C ILE A 134 -1.42 -0.44 0.71
N ILE A 135 -1.10 -1.28 1.69
CA ILE A 135 -2.00 -2.32 2.18
C ILE A 135 -2.40 -1.92 3.60
N GLU A 136 -3.68 -1.80 3.88
CA GLU A 136 -4.23 -1.42 5.18
C GLU A 136 -5.29 -2.41 5.64
N TYR A 137 -5.30 -2.71 6.94
CA TYR A 137 -6.38 -3.43 7.58
C TYR A 137 -7.28 -2.45 8.32
N ASP A 138 -8.47 -2.24 7.77
CA ASP A 138 -9.42 -1.30 8.33
C ASP A 138 -10.25 -1.93 9.45
N GLY A 139 -9.92 -1.59 10.69
CA GLY A 139 -10.71 -1.93 11.85
C GLY A 139 -12.13 -1.34 11.77
N PHE A 140 -13.13 -2.13 12.18
CA PHE A 140 -14.53 -1.77 11.94
C PHE A 140 -14.97 -0.48 12.64
N LYS A 141 -14.48 -0.23 13.85
CA LYS A 141 -14.89 0.94 14.63
C LYS A 141 -14.13 2.21 14.27
N GLU A 142 -12.90 2.05 13.82
CA GLU A 142 -11.97 3.13 13.59
C GLU A 142 -12.15 3.80 12.21
N HIS A 143 -12.52 2.99 11.20
CA HIS A 143 -12.51 3.40 9.80
C HIS A 143 -13.90 3.59 9.18
N PHE A 144 -14.96 3.25 9.91
CA PHE A 144 -16.32 3.36 9.37
C PHE A 144 -17.20 4.30 10.22
N LYS A 145 -18.00 5.12 9.51
CA LYS A 145 -19.08 5.92 10.10
C LYS A 145 -20.31 5.03 10.29
N GLU A 146 -21.20 5.43 11.21
CA GLU A 146 -22.52 4.82 11.36
C GLU A 146 -22.44 3.28 11.41
N VAL A 147 -21.56 2.75 12.26
CA VAL A 147 -21.17 1.33 12.30
C VAL A 147 -22.35 0.35 12.38
N ASP A 148 -23.50 0.77 12.93
CA ASP A 148 -24.71 -0.04 13.04
C ASP A 148 -25.41 -0.25 11.68
N GLU A 149 -25.14 0.61 10.68
CA GLU A 149 -25.71 0.54 9.33
C GLU A 149 -24.79 -0.17 8.33
N VAL A 150 -23.53 -0.40 8.68
CA VAL A 150 -22.50 -0.92 7.77
C VAL A 150 -22.61 -2.44 7.63
N ASN A 151 -22.62 -2.91 6.39
CA ASN A 151 -22.66 -4.33 6.05
C ASN A 151 -21.79 -4.63 4.81
N GLU A 152 -21.75 -5.90 4.40
CA GLU A 152 -20.95 -6.38 3.27
C GLU A 152 -21.31 -5.75 1.91
N PHE A 153 -22.49 -5.17 1.76
CA PHE A 153 -22.96 -4.58 0.50
C PHE A 153 -22.73 -3.07 0.41
N ASN A 154 -22.50 -2.39 1.57
CA ASN A 154 -22.46 -0.94 1.61
C ASN A 154 -21.22 -0.36 2.31
N TYR A 155 -20.33 -1.17 2.90
CA TYR A 155 -19.19 -0.71 3.69
C TYR A 155 -18.33 0.34 2.98
N GLN A 156 -18.28 0.31 1.67
CA GLN A 156 -17.48 1.22 0.86
C GLN A 156 -17.96 2.68 0.94
N ASP A 157 -19.25 2.89 1.18
CA ASP A 157 -19.85 4.21 1.29
C ASP A 157 -19.69 4.81 2.70
N TYR A 158 -19.25 3.99 3.65
CA TYR A 158 -19.19 4.35 5.08
C TYR A 158 -17.78 4.58 5.62
N TYR A 159 -16.77 4.63 4.77
CA TYR A 159 -15.44 5.06 5.22
C TYR A 159 -15.50 6.47 5.81
N THR A 160 -14.68 6.74 6.84
CA THR A 160 -14.59 8.09 7.41
C THR A 160 -14.07 9.09 6.36
N ASP A 161 -14.44 10.35 6.49
CA ASP A 161 -13.98 11.40 5.58
C ASP A 161 -12.46 11.57 5.63
N GLY A 162 -11.88 11.34 6.81
CA GLY A 162 -10.43 11.34 7.00
C GLY A 162 -9.74 10.24 6.19
N ASP A 163 -10.30 9.03 6.18
CA ASP A 163 -9.76 7.90 5.39
C ASP A 163 -9.83 8.15 3.90
N VAL A 164 -10.99 8.64 3.43
CA VAL A 164 -11.19 8.97 2.01
C VAL A 164 -10.25 10.09 1.57
N TYR A 165 -10.10 11.15 2.37
CA TYR A 165 -9.19 12.24 2.07
C TYR A 165 -7.73 11.77 2.04
N ARG A 166 -7.30 11.03 3.07
CA ARG A 166 -5.95 10.45 3.15
C ARG A 166 -5.62 9.60 1.93
N GLN A 167 -6.54 8.73 1.52
CA GLN A 167 -6.37 7.90 0.34
C GLN A 167 -6.18 8.74 -0.92
N LYS A 168 -7.03 9.74 -1.17
CA LYS A 168 -6.90 10.65 -2.32
C LYS A 168 -5.55 11.37 -2.36
N VAL A 169 -5.10 11.87 -1.22
CA VAL A 169 -3.79 12.52 -1.12
C VAL A 169 -2.69 11.56 -1.53
N LEU A 170 -2.66 10.36 -0.97
CA LEU A 170 -1.58 9.39 -1.25
C LEU A 170 -1.67 8.84 -2.68
N GLU A 171 -2.86 8.67 -3.23
CA GLU A 171 -3.05 8.28 -4.63
C GLU A 171 -2.54 9.35 -5.60
N SER A 172 -2.67 10.64 -5.27
CA SER A 172 -2.10 11.73 -6.08
C SER A 172 -0.57 11.68 -6.15
N TYR A 173 0.09 11.04 -5.19
CA TYR A 173 1.52 10.72 -5.19
C TYR A 173 1.87 9.39 -5.87
N GLY A 174 0.91 8.75 -6.53
CA GLY A 174 1.13 7.53 -7.32
C GLY A 174 1.05 6.22 -6.53
N TYR A 175 0.60 6.25 -5.27
CA TYR A 175 0.36 5.04 -4.50
C TYR A 175 -0.99 4.44 -4.86
N LYS A 176 -1.05 3.11 -4.89
CA LYS A 176 -2.30 2.34 -5.01
C LYS A 176 -2.71 1.85 -3.64
N PHE A 177 -4.00 1.64 -3.41
CA PHE A 177 -4.51 1.14 -2.14
C PHE A 177 -5.12 -0.25 -2.25
N LEU A 178 -4.83 -1.08 -1.28
CA LEU A 178 -5.47 -2.36 -1.03
C LEU A 178 -6.00 -2.36 0.40
N ARG A 179 -7.25 -1.96 0.57
CA ARG A 179 -7.90 -1.94 1.88
C ARG A 179 -8.53 -3.31 2.18
N ILE A 180 -8.22 -3.85 3.35
CA ILE A 180 -8.67 -5.13 3.83
C ILE A 180 -9.54 -4.88 5.07
N ASN A 181 -10.71 -5.50 5.11
CA ASN A 181 -11.59 -5.46 6.28
C ASN A 181 -12.43 -6.74 6.35
N LYS A 182 -13.18 -6.90 7.44
CA LYS A 182 -14.02 -8.09 7.66
C LYS A 182 -15.04 -8.39 6.55
N PHE A 183 -15.41 -7.41 5.75
CA PHE A 183 -16.42 -7.57 4.70
C PHE A 183 -15.84 -8.02 3.35
N ASN A 184 -14.53 -7.81 3.13
CA ASN A 184 -13.92 -8.04 1.82
C ASN A 184 -12.79 -9.07 1.81
N ILE A 185 -12.47 -9.68 2.97
CA ILE A 185 -11.41 -10.69 3.06
C ILE A 185 -11.94 -12.12 2.96
N GLY A 186 -13.25 -12.33 3.20
CA GLY A 186 -13.92 -13.63 3.07
C GLY A 186 -13.34 -14.72 3.96
N ASN A 187 -13.61 -15.99 3.57
CA ASN A 187 -13.17 -17.18 4.30
C ASN A 187 -11.80 -17.71 3.83
N ASP A 188 -11.29 -17.25 2.68
CA ASP A 188 -9.97 -17.61 2.15
C ASP A 188 -9.16 -16.32 1.87
N PRO A 189 -8.56 -15.74 2.93
CA PRO A 189 -7.80 -14.51 2.83
C PRO A 189 -6.63 -14.58 1.86
N ILE A 190 -5.97 -15.74 1.77
CA ILE A 190 -4.77 -15.93 0.94
C ILE A 190 -5.13 -15.83 -0.53
N SER A 191 -6.16 -16.56 -0.99
CA SER A 191 -6.62 -16.51 -2.38
C SER A 191 -7.14 -15.13 -2.75
N ILE A 192 -7.91 -14.51 -1.86
CA ILE A 192 -8.46 -13.16 -2.09
C ILE A 192 -7.34 -12.12 -2.20
N LEU A 193 -6.36 -12.14 -1.32
CA LEU A 193 -5.20 -11.24 -1.41
C LEU A 193 -4.41 -11.47 -2.69
N ASN A 194 -4.16 -12.73 -3.04
CA ASN A 194 -3.43 -13.07 -4.26
C ASN A 194 -4.12 -12.53 -5.51
N GLU A 195 -5.43 -12.71 -5.61
CA GLU A 195 -6.24 -12.19 -6.72
C GLU A 195 -6.23 -10.67 -6.75
N ARG A 196 -6.51 -10.01 -5.63
CA ARG A 196 -6.62 -8.55 -5.54
C ARG A 196 -5.30 -7.85 -5.85
N ILE A 197 -4.17 -8.37 -5.34
CA ILE A 197 -2.84 -7.84 -5.67
C ILE A 197 -2.54 -8.04 -7.15
N GLY A 198 -2.82 -9.23 -7.70
CA GLY A 198 -2.64 -9.52 -9.11
C GLY A 198 -3.45 -8.57 -10.02
N ASN A 199 -4.70 -8.31 -9.67
CA ASN A 199 -5.55 -7.37 -10.40
C ASN A 199 -5.04 -5.93 -10.30
N LEU A 200 -4.55 -5.53 -9.14
CA LEU A 200 -4.01 -4.20 -8.87
C LEU A 200 -2.74 -3.91 -9.69
N ILE A 201 -1.91 -4.91 -9.88
CA ILE A 201 -0.68 -4.79 -10.66
C ILE A 201 -1.00 -4.80 -12.16
N LYS A 202 -1.83 -5.74 -12.63
CA LYS A 202 -2.16 -5.90 -14.07
C LYS A 202 -2.97 -4.73 -14.63
N ASN A 203 -3.96 -4.26 -13.90
CA ASN A 203 -4.93 -3.29 -14.41
C ASN A 203 -4.62 -1.84 -14.04
N GLY A 204 -3.54 -1.59 -13.31
CA GLY A 204 -3.20 -0.24 -12.83
C GLY A 204 -4.17 0.34 -11.79
N VAL A 205 -5.36 -0.20 -11.68
CA VAL A 205 -6.38 0.21 -10.71
C VAL A 205 -7.09 -1.05 -10.22
N VAL A 206 -6.91 -1.41 -8.94
CA VAL A 206 -8.06 -2.03 -8.27
C VAL A 206 -9.08 -0.90 -8.24
N LYS A 207 -10.23 -1.12 -8.85
CA LYS A 207 -11.42 -0.35 -8.51
C LYS A 207 -11.65 -0.54 -7.00
N ASN A 208 -10.94 0.21 -6.18
CA ASN A 208 -11.41 0.51 -4.86
C ASN A 208 -12.73 1.20 -5.14
N ASN A 209 -13.83 0.54 -4.86
CA ASN A 209 -15.16 1.00 -5.23
C ASN A 209 -15.47 2.43 -4.71
N VAL A 210 -14.69 2.95 -3.76
CA VAL A 210 -14.76 4.35 -3.34
C VAL A 210 -14.42 5.30 -4.49
N ILE A 211 -13.33 5.05 -5.24
CA ILE A 211 -12.92 5.96 -6.34
C ILE A 211 -13.76 5.72 -7.59
N SER A 212 -14.13 4.46 -7.89
CA SER A 212 -15.04 4.20 -9.00
C SER A 212 -16.40 4.83 -8.73
N HIS A 213 -16.89 4.79 -7.48
CA HIS A 213 -18.13 5.46 -7.10
C HIS A 213 -18.03 6.99 -7.22
N ILE A 214 -16.87 7.58 -6.87
CA ILE A 214 -16.62 9.02 -7.06
C ILE A 214 -16.58 9.37 -8.55
N HIS A 215 -15.86 8.61 -9.38
CA HIS A 215 -15.80 8.82 -10.83
C HIS A 215 -17.18 8.61 -11.48
N GLU A 216 -17.86 7.51 -11.18
CA GLU A 216 -19.22 7.25 -11.67
C GLU A 216 -20.20 8.35 -11.22
N THR A 217 -20.07 8.85 -9.99
CA THR A 217 -20.89 9.94 -9.49
C THR A 217 -20.59 11.25 -10.22
N ILE A 218 -19.32 11.58 -10.47
CA ILE A 218 -18.94 12.79 -11.19
C ILE A 218 -19.38 12.71 -12.66
N GLU A 219 -19.15 11.57 -13.31
CA GLU A 219 -19.58 11.35 -14.69
C GLU A 219 -21.11 11.36 -14.81
N GLY A 220 -21.81 10.69 -13.89
CA GLY A 220 -23.27 10.68 -13.86
C GLY A 220 -23.88 12.07 -13.63
N LEU A 221 -23.24 12.90 -12.78
CA LEU A 221 -23.64 14.30 -12.57
C LEU A 221 -23.43 15.16 -13.81
N GLN A 222 -22.30 14.97 -14.50
CA GLN A 222 -21.97 15.72 -15.72
C GLN A 222 -22.87 15.34 -16.88
N ASN A 223 -23.27 14.06 -16.95
CA ASN A 223 -24.07 13.51 -18.05
C ASN A 223 -25.57 13.52 -17.77
N GLY A 224 -26.01 13.91 -16.57
CA GLY A 224 -27.44 13.89 -16.19
C GLY A 224 -28.02 12.47 -16.10
N GLU A 225 -27.18 11.49 -15.75
CA GLU A 225 -27.61 10.10 -15.70
C GLU A 225 -28.57 9.81 -14.55
N MET A 226 -29.34 8.76 -14.71
CA MET A 226 -30.36 8.27 -13.76
C MET A 226 -29.77 7.12 -12.93
N LYS A 227 -30.04 7.09 -11.62
CA LYS A 227 -29.59 6.06 -10.69
C LYS A 227 -30.77 5.49 -9.90
N GLU A 228 -30.80 4.16 -9.74
CA GLU A 228 -31.77 3.51 -8.86
C GLU A 228 -31.33 3.63 -7.39
N CYS A 229 -32.24 4.10 -6.54
CA CYS A 229 -32.01 4.11 -5.10
C CYS A 229 -32.23 2.70 -4.52
N PRO A 230 -31.23 2.06 -3.90
CA PRO A 230 -31.37 0.70 -3.39
C PRO A 230 -32.36 0.60 -2.21
N LYS A 231 -32.72 1.70 -1.57
CA LYS A 231 -33.66 1.72 -0.43
C LYS A 231 -35.12 1.83 -0.88
N CYS A 232 -35.45 2.81 -1.75
CA CYS A 232 -36.84 2.97 -2.23
C CYS A 232 -37.09 2.36 -3.61
N LYS A 233 -36.07 1.89 -4.32
CA LYS A 233 -36.13 1.31 -5.66
C LYS A 233 -36.56 2.28 -6.77
N GLU A 234 -36.65 3.57 -6.45
CA GLU A 234 -37.01 4.58 -7.46
C GLU A 234 -35.75 5.01 -8.24
N ILE A 235 -35.96 5.24 -9.54
CA ILE A 235 -34.95 5.76 -10.46
C ILE A 235 -34.99 7.29 -10.36
N ARG A 236 -33.89 7.91 -10.04
CA ARG A 236 -33.74 9.36 -9.80
C ARG A 236 -32.49 9.90 -10.46
N GLU A 237 -32.45 11.21 -10.71
CA GLU A 237 -31.23 11.86 -11.18
C GLU A 237 -30.11 11.79 -10.12
N TYR A 238 -28.85 11.78 -10.55
CA TYR A 238 -27.70 11.74 -9.62
C TYR A 238 -27.73 12.87 -8.59
N LYS A 239 -28.21 14.06 -8.95
CA LYS A 239 -28.37 15.20 -8.02
C LYS A 239 -29.23 14.88 -6.79
N ASP A 240 -30.18 13.94 -6.92
CA ASP A 240 -31.07 13.52 -5.85
C ASP A 240 -30.40 12.57 -4.84
N PHE A 241 -29.16 12.21 -5.06
CA PHE A 241 -28.33 11.42 -4.16
C PHE A 241 -27.34 12.28 -3.38
N ARG A 242 -27.57 13.59 -3.32
CA ARG A 242 -26.73 14.52 -2.57
C ARG A 242 -26.66 14.12 -1.09
N ASP A 243 -25.44 14.12 -0.57
CA ASP A 243 -25.14 13.79 0.81
C ASP A 243 -24.06 14.75 1.32
N PRO A 244 -24.45 15.79 2.06
CA PRO A 244 -23.52 16.82 2.51
C PRO A 244 -22.49 16.27 3.53
N ASP A 245 -22.76 15.11 4.14
CA ASP A 245 -21.89 14.50 5.12
C ASP A 245 -20.76 13.66 4.47
N LEU A 246 -20.84 13.48 3.14
CA LEU A 246 -19.81 12.77 2.37
C LEU A 246 -18.87 13.75 1.65
N ILE A 247 -17.58 13.44 1.63
CA ILE A 247 -16.56 14.24 0.90
C ILE A 247 -16.91 14.41 -0.58
N THR A 248 -17.56 13.38 -1.17
CA THR A 248 -18.03 13.44 -2.56
C THR A 248 -19.25 14.35 -2.72
N GLY A 249 -19.92 14.70 -1.63
CA GLY A 249 -21.21 15.37 -1.63
C GLY A 249 -22.38 14.50 -2.13
N TYR A 250 -22.16 13.21 -2.43
CA TYR A 250 -23.16 12.29 -2.98
C TYR A 250 -23.05 10.89 -2.40
N GLY A 251 -24.19 10.32 -2.02
CA GLY A 251 -24.29 9.03 -1.37
C GLY A 251 -24.94 7.95 -2.24
N ARG A 252 -25.13 6.79 -1.63
CA ARG A 252 -25.79 5.64 -2.25
C ARG A 252 -27.31 5.77 -2.27
N PHE A 253 -27.88 6.36 -1.21
CA PHE A 253 -29.31 6.54 -1.05
C PHE A 253 -29.73 7.93 -1.49
N CYS A 254 -30.94 8.05 -2.06
CA CYS A 254 -31.46 9.34 -2.46
C CYS A 254 -31.78 10.25 -1.25
N CYS A 255 -31.77 11.55 -1.46
CA CYS A 255 -32.06 12.55 -0.43
C CYS A 255 -33.37 12.25 0.31
N HIS A 256 -34.41 11.81 -0.42
CA HIS A 256 -35.69 11.48 0.18
C HIS A 256 -35.60 10.33 1.19
N CYS A 257 -34.79 9.31 0.92
CA CYS A 257 -34.58 8.20 1.85
C CYS A 257 -33.70 8.54 3.04
N LYS A 258 -32.89 9.60 2.93
CA LYS A 258 -32.03 10.11 4.01
C LYS A 258 -32.68 11.23 4.84
N GLY A 259 -33.85 11.73 4.40
CA GLY A 259 -34.54 12.82 5.09
C GLY A 259 -33.98 14.20 4.77
N TYR A 260 -33.15 14.33 3.75
CA TYR A 260 -32.74 15.62 3.19
C TYR A 260 -33.80 16.08 2.19
N THR A 261 -34.41 17.23 2.44
CA THR A 261 -35.38 17.89 1.55
C THR A 261 -34.75 19.07 0.85
#